data_cda27a16cb6da9222601082a5ef65e10
#
_entry.id   cda27a16cb6da9222601082a5ef65e10
#
_cell.length_a   1.000
_cell.length_b   1.000
_cell.length_c   1.000
_cell.angle_alpha   90.00
_cell.angle_beta   90.00
_cell.angle_gamma   90.00
#
_symmetry.space_group_name_H-M   'P 1'
#
loop_
_entity.id
_entity.type
_entity.pdbx_description
1 polymer ?
#
loop_
_entity_poly.entity_id
_entity_poly.type
_entity_poly.pdbx_seq_one_letter_code
_entity_poly.pdbx_strand_id
1 'polypeptide(L)'
;LVGDVNQLPSVGPGSVLKDIISSECFSVVKLTKIFRQAGESDIIVNAHKINRGEPVVLDNKSMDFFFLKRDDTNMIISNIITLIQKKLPKFVNAKEADIQVLTPMRKGLLGVERINKILQEYLNPPKPGKQEKEYGDHLFREGDKVMQIKNNYQLEWEISTRYGMTIDKGIGVFNGDMGIIRKINTYEETVTVEYDEKKLVKYPYNLLDELELAYAITIHKAQGSEYPAVIIPLLQGPRQLYYRNLLYTAVTRARKCVTVIGSCLLYTSDAADEARSV
;
A
#
# COMPACT_ATOMS: atom_id res chain seq x y z
N LEU A 1 19.37 6.77 15.38
CA LEU A 1 17.98 6.48 14.98
C LEU A 1 17.53 7.55 13.98
N VAL A 2 16.85 7.14 12.92
CA VAL A 2 16.22 8.00 11.92
C VAL A 2 14.77 7.56 11.79
N GLY A 3 13.83 8.51 11.73
CA GLY A 3 12.41 8.19 11.58
C GLY A 3 11.54 9.44 11.54
N ASP A 4 10.24 9.22 11.34
CA ASP A 4 9.22 10.27 11.27
C ASP A 4 8.14 10.00 12.33
N VAL A 5 8.11 10.84 13.37
CA VAL A 5 7.16 10.73 14.49
C VAL A 5 5.69 11.01 14.08
N ASN A 6 5.49 11.55 12.89
CA ASN A 6 4.18 11.86 12.35
C ASN A 6 3.56 10.69 11.58
N GLN A 7 4.38 9.69 11.19
CA GLN A 7 3.89 8.44 10.62
C GLN A 7 3.29 7.54 11.72
N LEU A 8 2.69 6.44 11.29
CA LEU A 8 2.20 5.43 12.21
C LEU A 8 3.34 4.93 13.12
N PRO A 9 3.11 4.80 14.44
CA PRO A 9 4.08 4.19 15.31
C PRO A 9 4.30 2.71 14.95
N SER A 10 5.40 2.14 15.42
CA SER A 10 5.64 0.69 15.34
C SER A 10 4.50 -0.08 16.05
N VAL A 11 4.16 -1.25 15.52
CA VAL A 11 3.16 -2.13 16.14
C VAL A 11 3.72 -2.67 17.46
N GLY A 12 3.11 -2.27 18.58
CA GLY A 12 3.54 -2.66 19.93
C GLY A 12 3.25 -1.56 20.95
N PRO A 13 3.42 -1.81 22.23
CA PRO A 13 3.21 -0.81 23.27
C PRO A 13 4.26 0.30 23.21
N GLY A 14 3.81 1.56 23.33
CA GLY A 14 4.66 2.76 23.36
C GLY A 14 4.98 3.34 21.97
N SER A 15 5.57 4.55 22.01
CA SER A 15 6.01 5.30 20.82
C SER A 15 7.51 5.57 20.93
N VAL A 16 8.32 4.52 20.79
CA VAL A 16 9.78 4.55 21.09
C VAL A 16 10.50 5.79 20.57
N LEU A 17 10.31 6.16 19.28
CA LEU A 17 10.98 7.33 18.72
C LEU A 17 10.49 8.63 19.38
N LYS A 18 9.19 8.76 19.60
CA LYS A 18 8.60 9.93 20.27
C LYS A 18 9.06 10.02 21.72
N ASP A 19 9.11 8.90 22.41
CA ASP A 19 9.50 8.82 23.82
C ASP A 19 10.99 9.18 23.98
N ILE A 20 11.86 8.68 23.10
CA ILE A 20 13.29 9.05 23.08
C ILE A 20 13.47 10.55 22.82
N ILE A 21 12.73 11.15 21.88
CA ILE A 21 12.78 12.58 21.63
C ILE A 21 12.29 13.37 22.83
N SER A 22 11.20 12.94 23.45
CA SER A 22 10.59 13.63 24.60
C SER A 22 11.39 13.49 25.89
N SER A 23 12.26 12.49 25.99
CA SER A 23 13.14 12.31 27.14
C SER A 23 14.23 13.36 27.25
N GLU A 24 14.54 14.08 26.14
CA GLU A 24 15.62 15.07 26.03
C GLU A 24 17.02 14.55 26.43
N CYS A 25 17.15 13.20 26.62
CA CYS A 25 18.42 12.57 27.02
C CYS A 25 19.42 12.45 25.86
N PHE A 26 18.99 12.68 24.61
CA PHE A 26 19.81 12.53 23.41
C PHE A 26 19.75 13.76 22.53
N SER A 27 20.81 14.02 21.79
CA SER A 27 20.82 15.09 20.78
C SER A 27 19.86 14.74 19.66
N VAL A 28 18.94 15.65 19.36
CA VAL A 28 17.91 15.48 18.30
C VAL A 28 18.12 16.51 17.22
N VAL A 29 18.22 16.07 15.96
CA VAL A 29 18.16 16.92 14.77
C VAL A 29 16.81 16.74 14.11
N LYS A 30 15.98 17.78 14.11
CA LYS A 30 14.67 17.79 13.50
C LYS A 30 14.73 18.51 12.15
N LEU A 31 14.44 17.78 11.07
CA LEU A 31 14.32 18.37 9.74
C LEU A 31 12.95 19.05 9.61
N THR A 32 12.94 20.37 9.50
CA THR A 32 11.70 21.17 9.42
C THR A 32 11.56 21.90 8.08
N LYS A 33 12.62 21.92 7.27
CA LYS A 33 12.65 22.69 6.04
C LYS A 33 12.18 21.86 4.84
N ILE A 34 11.12 22.30 4.21
CA ILE A 34 10.65 21.74 2.94
C ILE A 34 11.48 22.40 1.83
N PHE A 35 12.18 21.60 1.02
CA PHE A 35 12.94 22.14 -0.10
C PHE A 35 11.99 22.71 -1.18
N ARG A 36 12.45 23.71 -1.92
CA ARG A 36 11.66 24.47 -2.91
C ARG A 36 10.95 23.59 -3.94
N GLN A 37 11.58 22.52 -4.41
CA GLN A 37 10.96 21.54 -5.32
C GLN A 37 9.85 20.72 -4.67
N ALA A 38 9.95 20.48 -3.36
CA ALA A 38 8.91 19.79 -2.59
C ALA A 38 7.76 20.74 -2.19
N GLY A 39 7.99 22.05 -2.16
CA GLY A 39 6.98 23.07 -1.86
C GLY A 39 5.96 23.30 -2.98
N GLU A 40 6.22 22.81 -4.19
CA GLU A 40 5.28 22.84 -5.32
C GLU A 40 4.38 21.59 -5.37
N SER A 41 4.68 20.55 -4.58
CA SER A 41 3.88 19.33 -4.51
C SER A 41 2.77 19.46 -3.47
N ASP A 42 1.54 19.38 -3.91
CA ASP A 42 0.37 19.38 -3.03
C ASP A 42 0.30 18.11 -2.17
N ILE A 43 0.92 17.01 -2.58
CA ILE A 43 1.08 15.82 -1.73
C ILE A 43 1.78 16.21 -0.43
N ILE A 44 2.90 16.92 -0.53
CA ILE A 44 3.72 17.31 0.62
C ILE A 44 3.00 18.39 1.45
N VAL A 45 2.47 19.42 0.77
CA VAL A 45 1.72 20.50 1.43
C VAL A 45 0.53 19.95 2.20
N ASN A 46 -0.27 19.08 1.57
CA ASN A 46 -1.44 18.48 2.19
C ASN A 46 -1.07 17.48 3.29
N ALA A 47 0.02 16.72 3.15
CA ALA A 47 0.52 15.86 4.22
C ALA A 47 0.85 16.69 5.48
N HIS A 48 1.54 17.81 5.33
CA HIS A 48 1.82 18.70 6.46
C HIS A 48 0.56 19.33 7.06
N LYS A 49 -0.43 19.71 6.23
CA LYS A 49 -1.72 20.20 6.72
C LYS A 49 -2.45 19.13 7.54
N ILE A 50 -2.50 17.89 7.03
CA ILE A 50 -3.09 16.75 7.74
C ILE A 50 -2.41 16.60 9.11
N ASN A 51 -1.08 16.61 9.14
CA ASN A 51 -0.31 16.45 10.36
C ASN A 51 -0.61 17.55 11.39
N ARG A 52 -0.79 18.80 10.95
CA ARG A 52 -1.12 19.95 11.81
C ARG A 52 -2.60 20.09 12.13
N GLY A 53 -3.47 19.23 11.54
CA GLY A 53 -4.92 19.33 11.66
C GLY A 53 -5.50 20.55 10.94
N GLU A 54 -4.82 21.03 9.92
CA GLU A 54 -5.27 22.14 9.08
C GLU A 54 -6.15 21.60 7.94
N PRO A 55 -7.10 22.40 7.43
CA PRO A 55 -7.92 22.02 6.29
C PRO A 55 -7.08 21.73 5.03
N VAL A 56 -7.35 20.60 4.39
CA VAL A 56 -6.72 20.19 3.14
C VAL A 56 -7.43 20.84 1.96
N VAL A 57 -6.69 21.27 0.93
CA VAL A 57 -7.27 21.83 -0.29
C VAL A 57 -7.74 20.69 -1.19
N LEU A 58 -9.04 20.66 -1.51
CA LEU A 58 -9.71 19.59 -2.26
C LEU A 58 -10.39 20.13 -3.54
N ASP A 59 -9.83 21.16 -4.15
CA ASP A 59 -10.40 21.84 -5.32
C ASP A 59 -10.04 21.17 -6.67
N ASN A 60 -9.24 20.11 -6.64
CA ASN A 60 -8.75 19.37 -7.82
C ASN A 60 -7.98 20.24 -8.86
N LYS A 61 -7.42 21.36 -8.44
CA LYS A 61 -6.51 22.17 -9.26
C LYS A 61 -5.05 21.74 -9.14
N SER A 62 -4.79 20.81 -8.24
CA SER A 62 -3.49 20.21 -8.00
C SER A 62 -3.00 19.43 -9.22
N MET A 63 -1.66 19.33 -9.33
CA MET A 63 -1.00 18.47 -10.34
C MET A 63 -0.74 17.06 -9.84
N ASP A 64 -0.83 16.80 -8.52
CA ASP A 64 -0.44 15.53 -7.91
C ASP A 64 -1.36 15.05 -6.77
N PHE A 65 -2.33 15.86 -6.34
CA PHE A 65 -3.26 15.53 -5.27
C PHE A 65 -4.72 15.75 -5.71
N PHE A 66 -5.51 14.69 -5.74
CA PHE A 66 -6.88 14.72 -6.22
C PHE A 66 -7.85 14.17 -5.18
N PHE A 67 -9.05 14.75 -5.14
CA PHE A 67 -10.15 14.27 -4.33
C PHE A 67 -11.38 13.99 -5.20
N LEU A 68 -11.91 12.78 -5.12
CA LEU A 68 -13.15 12.38 -5.79
C LEU A 68 -14.24 12.16 -4.74
N LYS A 69 -15.18 13.11 -4.63
CA LYS A 69 -16.31 12.97 -3.72
C LYS A 69 -17.21 11.83 -4.19
N ARG A 70 -17.34 10.79 -3.40
CA ARG A 70 -18.23 9.65 -3.61
C ARG A 70 -18.69 9.11 -2.27
N ASP A 71 -19.99 8.86 -2.15
CA ASP A 71 -20.62 8.40 -0.91
C ASP A 71 -21.12 6.94 -1.05
N ASP A 72 -21.13 6.41 -2.26
CA ASP A 72 -21.52 5.04 -2.56
C ASP A 72 -20.30 4.12 -2.76
N THR A 73 -20.30 2.96 -2.09
CA THR A 73 -19.22 1.99 -2.12
C THR A 73 -18.94 1.45 -3.52
N ASN A 74 -20.00 1.17 -4.30
CA ASN A 74 -19.81 0.59 -5.64
C ASN A 74 -19.23 1.63 -6.60
N MET A 75 -19.63 2.89 -6.45
CA MET A 75 -19.04 4.00 -7.20
C MET A 75 -17.59 4.20 -6.83
N ILE A 76 -17.22 4.08 -5.54
CA ILE A 76 -15.82 4.15 -5.10
C ILE A 76 -15.00 3.05 -5.77
N ILE A 77 -15.46 1.79 -5.70
CA ILE A 77 -14.77 0.64 -6.31
C ILE A 77 -14.65 0.78 -7.83
N SER A 78 -15.71 1.18 -8.51
CA SER A 78 -15.69 1.44 -9.96
C SER A 78 -14.68 2.53 -10.35
N ASN A 79 -14.58 3.60 -9.55
CA ASN A 79 -13.56 4.62 -9.75
C ASN A 79 -12.15 4.09 -9.52
N ILE A 80 -11.91 3.26 -8.48
CA ILE A 80 -10.61 2.62 -8.25
C ILE A 80 -10.19 1.82 -9.48
N ILE A 81 -11.05 0.95 -9.99
CA ILE A 81 -10.79 0.13 -11.19
C ILE A 81 -10.44 1.03 -12.39
N THR A 82 -11.26 2.06 -12.64
CA THR A 82 -11.05 3.00 -13.76
C THR A 82 -9.72 3.76 -13.63
N LEU A 83 -9.36 4.17 -12.42
CA LEU A 83 -8.10 4.86 -12.16
C LEU A 83 -6.90 3.95 -12.44
N ILE A 84 -6.94 2.70 -11.95
CA ILE A 84 -5.85 1.73 -12.15
C ILE A 84 -5.70 1.35 -13.62
N GLN A 85 -6.80 1.03 -14.32
CA GLN A 85 -6.71 0.53 -15.69
C GLN A 85 -6.48 1.61 -16.74
N LYS A 86 -7.04 2.82 -16.55
CA LYS A 86 -7.14 3.80 -17.65
C LYS A 86 -6.40 5.10 -17.39
N LYS A 87 -6.38 5.61 -16.16
CA LYS A 87 -5.94 6.98 -15.90
C LYS A 87 -4.55 7.08 -15.31
N LEU A 88 -4.33 6.49 -14.15
CA LEU A 88 -3.10 6.67 -13.39
C LEU A 88 -1.85 6.12 -14.07
N PRO A 89 -1.86 4.95 -14.74
CA PRO A 89 -0.65 4.45 -15.42
C PRO A 89 -0.08 5.43 -16.43
N LYS A 90 -0.96 6.04 -17.24
CA LYS A 90 -0.55 7.06 -18.21
C LYS A 90 -0.11 8.36 -17.53
N PHE A 91 -0.83 8.77 -16.49
CA PHE A 91 -0.59 10.03 -15.78
C PHE A 91 0.76 10.04 -15.06
N VAL A 92 1.12 8.95 -14.37
CA VAL A 92 2.39 8.87 -13.62
C VAL A 92 3.52 8.17 -14.39
N ASN A 93 3.27 7.72 -15.63
CA ASN A 93 4.17 6.91 -16.44
C ASN A 93 4.67 5.68 -15.69
N ALA A 94 3.74 4.80 -15.31
CA ALA A 94 3.98 3.57 -14.56
C ALA A 94 3.06 2.45 -15.06
N LYS A 95 3.29 1.21 -14.60
CA LYS A 95 2.43 0.06 -14.90
C LYS A 95 1.21 0.04 -13.97
N GLU A 96 0.15 -0.66 -14.36
CA GLU A 96 -1.02 -0.89 -13.51
C GLU A 96 -0.64 -1.52 -12.16
N ALA A 97 0.31 -2.46 -12.17
CA ALA A 97 0.82 -3.13 -10.98
C ALA A 97 1.56 -2.19 -10.00
N ASP A 98 2.06 -1.04 -10.47
CA ASP A 98 2.77 -0.06 -9.64
C ASP A 98 1.81 0.89 -8.90
N ILE A 99 0.52 0.89 -9.28
CA ILE A 99 -0.52 1.67 -8.59
C ILE A 99 -0.96 0.90 -7.34
N GLN A 100 -1.03 1.59 -6.21
CA GLN A 100 -1.37 0.95 -4.95
C GLN A 100 -2.64 1.52 -4.33
N VAL A 101 -3.57 0.65 -3.96
CA VAL A 101 -4.72 1.01 -3.13
C VAL A 101 -4.35 0.83 -1.66
N LEU A 102 -4.54 1.90 -0.87
CA LEU A 102 -4.26 1.91 0.57
C LEU A 102 -5.56 2.12 1.33
N THR A 103 -5.94 1.17 2.17
CA THR A 103 -7.15 1.26 3.00
C THR A 103 -6.82 1.17 4.49
N PRO A 104 -7.56 1.85 5.37
CA PRO A 104 -7.34 1.76 6.80
C PRO A 104 -7.74 0.41 7.41
N MET A 105 -8.59 -0.37 6.72
CA MET A 105 -9.24 -1.56 7.27
C MET A 105 -8.88 -2.84 6.51
N ARG A 106 -8.77 -3.94 7.24
CA ARG A 106 -8.63 -5.28 6.65
C ARG A 106 -9.99 -5.82 6.18
N LYS A 107 -11.03 -5.67 7.01
CA LYS A 107 -12.40 -6.17 6.76
C LYS A 107 -13.35 -4.99 6.55
N GLY A 108 -14.52 -5.27 5.96
CA GLY A 108 -15.59 -4.30 5.73
C GLY A 108 -15.76 -3.92 4.27
N LEU A 109 -16.66 -2.94 4.01
CA LEU A 109 -17.08 -2.58 2.65
C LEU A 109 -15.92 -2.10 1.74
N LEU A 110 -14.96 -1.39 2.30
CA LEU A 110 -13.72 -0.94 1.65
C LEU A 110 -12.48 -1.57 2.30
N GLY A 111 -12.62 -2.76 2.89
CA GLY A 111 -11.51 -3.51 3.46
C GLY A 111 -10.66 -4.21 2.41
N VAL A 112 -9.40 -4.48 2.76
CA VAL A 112 -8.41 -5.15 1.91
C VAL A 112 -8.95 -6.43 1.30
N GLU A 113 -9.57 -7.29 2.11
CA GLU A 113 -10.06 -8.61 1.67
C GLU A 113 -11.08 -8.49 0.53
N ARG A 114 -12.06 -7.59 0.68
CA ARG A 114 -13.09 -7.38 -0.35
C ARG A 114 -12.54 -6.69 -1.58
N ILE A 115 -11.74 -5.63 -1.39
CA ILE A 115 -11.17 -4.88 -2.52
C ILE A 115 -10.26 -5.78 -3.34
N ASN A 116 -9.42 -6.61 -2.72
CA ASN A 116 -8.54 -7.53 -3.43
C ASN A 116 -9.30 -8.53 -4.29
N LYS A 117 -10.38 -9.15 -3.78
CA LYS A 117 -11.22 -10.08 -4.55
C LYS A 117 -11.81 -9.38 -5.79
N ILE A 118 -12.35 -8.17 -5.60
CA ILE A 118 -12.93 -7.42 -6.72
C ILE A 118 -11.85 -6.98 -7.71
N LEU A 119 -10.73 -6.45 -7.25
CA LEU A 119 -9.66 -6.00 -8.13
C LEU A 119 -9.03 -7.17 -8.90
N GLN A 120 -8.88 -8.35 -8.30
CA GLN A 120 -8.43 -9.55 -8.98
C GLN A 120 -9.34 -9.87 -10.18
N GLU A 121 -10.67 -9.87 -10.00
CA GLU A 121 -11.63 -10.16 -11.07
C GLU A 121 -11.57 -9.17 -12.22
N TYR A 122 -11.29 -7.89 -11.95
CA TYR A 122 -11.24 -6.86 -12.99
C TYR A 122 -9.86 -6.65 -13.60
N LEU A 123 -8.79 -6.78 -12.83
CA LEU A 123 -7.42 -6.53 -13.29
C LEU A 123 -6.74 -7.79 -13.81
N ASN A 124 -7.10 -8.94 -13.25
CA ASN A 124 -6.56 -10.24 -13.61
C ASN A 124 -7.67 -11.30 -13.76
N PRO A 125 -8.64 -11.13 -14.68
CA PRO A 125 -9.75 -12.07 -14.84
C PRO A 125 -9.26 -13.47 -15.23
N PRO A 126 -10.05 -14.52 -14.92
CA PRO A 126 -9.75 -15.87 -15.35
C PRO A 126 -9.69 -15.92 -16.89
N LYS A 127 -8.73 -16.67 -17.41
CA LYS A 127 -8.57 -16.89 -18.86
C LYS A 127 -8.19 -18.35 -19.11
N PRO A 128 -8.61 -18.93 -20.24
CA PRO A 128 -8.14 -20.27 -20.65
C PRO A 128 -6.60 -20.33 -20.62
N GLY A 129 -6.05 -21.36 -19.98
CA GLY A 129 -4.63 -21.56 -19.85
C GLY A 129 -3.96 -20.91 -18.64
N LYS A 130 -4.62 -20.00 -17.93
CA LYS A 130 -4.14 -19.51 -16.62
C LYS A 130 -4.46 -20.55 -15.55
N GLN A 131 -3.45 -20.89 -14.77
CA GLN A 131 -3.62 -21.75 -13.62
C GLN A 131 -4.07 -20.97 -12.40
N GLU A 132 -4.86 -21.64 -11.56
CA GLU A 132 -5.37 -21.11 -10.29
C GLU A 132 -5.09 -22.10 -9.17
N LYS A 133 -4.91 -21.58 -7.97
CA LYS A 133 -4.77 -22.39 -6.75
C LYS A 133 -5.60 -21.79 -5.62
N GLU A 134 -6.55 -22.55 -5.13
CA GLU A 134 -7.24 -22.23 -3.89
C GLU A 134 -6.39 -22.63 -2.68
N TYR A 135 -6.29 -21.72 -1.72
CA TYR A 135 -5.64 -21.95 -0.44
C TYR A 135 -6.39 -21.20 0.68
N GLY A 136 -7.05 -21.93 1.54
CA GLY A 136 -7.96 -21.34 2.54
C GLY A 136 -9.05 -20.49 1.87
N ASP A 137 -9.19 -19.25 2.31
CA ASP A 137 -10.15 -18.27 1.76
C ASP A 137 -9.60 -17.48 0.56
N HIS A 138 -8.40 -17.82 0.10
CA HIS A 138 -7.70 -17.13 -0.99
C HIS A 138 -7.71 -17.96 -2.27
N LEU A 139 -7.95 -17.31 -3.37
CA LEU A 139 -7.73 -17.82 -4.71
C LEU A 139 -6.54 -17.09 -5.32
N PHE A 140 -5.46 -17.81 -5.59
CA PHE A 140 -4.31 -17.30 -6.30
C PHE A 140 -4.40 -17.67 -7.79
N ARG A 141 -4.04 -16.72 -8.65
CA ARG A 141 -4.08 -16.87 -10.11
C ARG A 141 -2.78 -16.37 -10.72
N GLU A 142 -2.31 -17.02 -11.76
CA GLU A 142 -1.17 -16.51 -12.52
C GLU A 142 -1.40 -15.06 -12.97
N GLY A 143 -0.43 -14.18 -12.73
CA GLY A 143 -0.52 -12.75 -12.95
C GLY A 143 -1.00 -11.94 -11.75
N ASP A 144 -1.39 -12.57 -10.65
CA ASP A 144 -1.79 -11.84 -9.44
C ASP A 144 -0.63 -11.08 -8.82
N LYS A 145 -0.95 -9.88 -8.32
CA LYS A 145 -0.07 -9.12 -7.44
C LYS A 145 -0.23 -9.63 -6.02
N VAL A 146 0.87 -10.05 -5.44
CA VAL A 146 0.94 -10.62 -4.09
C VAL A 146 1.98 -9.93 -3.23
N MET A 147 1.88 -10.12 -1.93
CA MET A 147 2.84 -9.64 -0.94
C MET A 147 3.18 -10.76 0.03
N GLN A 148 4.47 -10.89 0.34
CA GLN A 148 4.96 -11.70 1.45
C GLN A 148 4.50 -11.07 2.77
N ILE A 149 3.90 -11.85 3.68
CA ILE A 149 3.34 -11.34 4.94
C ILE A 149 4.07 -11.81 6.19
N LYS A 150 5.11 -12.61 6.02
CA LYS A 150 5.99 -13.09 7.08
C LYS A 150 7.45 -12.98 6.62
N ASN A 151 8.38 -12.83 7.56
CA ASN A 151 9.81 -12.97 7.20
C ASN A 151 10.13 -14.45 7.08
N ASN A 152 10.66 -14.86 5.94
CA ASN A 152 11.17 -16.21 5.71
C ASN A 152 12.63 -16.14 5.27
N TYR A 153 13.54 -16.40 6.22
CA TYR A 153 14.99 -16.33 6.01
C TYR A 153 15.56 -17.54 5.29
N GLN A 154 14.77 -18.59 5.06
CA GLN A 154 15.22 -19.83 4.45
C GLN A 154 14.72 -20.00 3.02
N LEU A 155 13.76 -19.17 2.60
CA LEU A 155 13.18 -19.28 1.26
C LEU A 155 14.18 -18.80 0.22
N GLU A 156 14.49 -19.69 -0.73
CA GLU A 156 15.47 -19.42 -1.76
C GLU A 156 14.88 -18.58 -2.90
N TRP A 157 15.69 -17.69 -3.43
CA TRP A 157 15.38 -16.96 -4.66
C TRP A 157 16.51 -17.13 -5.70
N GLU A 158 16.13 -17.06 -6.96
CA GLU A 158 17.07 -17.10 -8.08
C GLU A 158 16.73 -16.01 -9.11
N ILE A 159 17.78 -15.51 -9.77
CA ILE A 159 17.65 -14.66 -10.94
C ILE A 159 18.14 -15.48 -12.14
N SER A 160 17.28 -15.66 -13.14
CA SER A 160 17.60 -16.47 -14.31
C SER A 160 17.56 -15.66 -15.60
N THR A 161 18.43 -16.04 -16.56
CA THR A 161 18.36 -15.53 -17.94
C THR A 161 17.09 -16.00 -18.65
N ARG A 162 16.79 -15.42 -19.81
CA ARG A 162 15.71 -15.91 -20.71
C ARG A 162 15.89 -17.37 -21.13
N TYR A 163 17.09 -17.89 -21.08
CA TYR A 163 17.45 -19.27 -21.45
C TYR A 163 17.48 -20.22 -20.24
N GLY A 164 17.05 -19.77 -19.05
CA GLY A 164 16.97 -20.60 -17.85
C GLY A 164 18.29 -20.79 -17.10
N MET A 165 19.36 -20.09 -17.49
CA MET A 165 20.62 -20.13 -16.73
C MET A 165 20.52 -19.18 -15.53
N THR A 166 20.82 -19.71 -14.33
CA THR A 166 20.85 -18.91 -13.10
C THR A 166 22.05 -17.96 -13.14
N ILE A 167 21.78 -16.66 -12.95
CA ILE A 167 22.79 -15.59 -12.86
C ILE A 167 23.19 -15.35 -11.41
N ASP A 168 22.18 -15.35 -10.53
CA ASP A 168 22.35 -15.06 -9.12
C ASP A 168 21.34 -15.84 -8.29
N LYS A 169 21.66 -16.10 -7.03
CA LYS A 169 20.81 -16.81 -6.08
C LYS A 169 21.09 -16.35 -4.65
N GLY A 170 20.09 -16.43 -3.83
CA GLY A 170 20.23 -16.12 -2.41
C GLY A 170 19.06 -16.67 -1.61
N ILE A 171 19.00 -16.26 -0.37
CA ILE A 171 17.98 -16.68 0.58
C ILE A 171 17.33 -15.45 1.25
N GLY A 172 16.08 -15.61 1.65
CA GLY A 172 15.33 -14.62 2.39
C GLY A 172 14.34 -13.85 1.52
N VAL A 173 13.08 -13.88 1.95
CA VAL A 173 11.97 -13.05 1.47
C VAL A 173 11.30 -12.45 2.69
N PHE A 174 10.98 -11.16 2.64
CA PHE A 174 10.62 -10.42 3.84
C PHE A 174 9.20 -9.89 3.81
N ASN A 175 8.64 -9.69 4.98
CA ASN A 175 7.31 -9.10 5.13
C ASN A 175 7.26 -7.71 4.48
N GLY A 176 6.35 -7.55 3.52
CA GLY A 176 6.19 -6.34 2.72
C GLY A 176 6.76 -6.45 1.30
N ASP A 177 7.58 -7.49 0.99
CA ASP A 177 8.06 -7.72 -0.37
C ASP A 177 6.88 -8.00 -1.30
N MET A 178 6.81 -7.27 -2.40
CA MET A 178 5.74 -7.41 -3.39
C MET A 178 6.22 -8.09 -4.66
N GLY A 179 5.38 -8.97 -5.19
CA GLY A 179 5.69 -9.72 -6.40
C GLY A 179 4.47 -10.02 -7.26
N ILE A 180 4.73 -10.65 -8.38
CA ILE A 180 3.71 -11.11 -9.33
C ILE A 180 3.82 -12.63 -9.46
N ILE A 181 2.71 -13.34 -9.34
CA ILE A 181 2.66 -14.78 -9.60
C ILE A 181 2.93 -15.02 -11.09
N ARG A 182 4.02 -15.70 -11.38
CA ARG A 182 4.43 -16.02 -12.78
C ARG A 182 3.95 -17.36 -13.24
N LYS A 183 3.89 -18.33 -12.33
CA LYS A 183 3.53 -19.70 -12.66
C LYS A 183 2.93 -20.41 -11.46
N ILE A 184 1.90 -21.19 -11.69
CA ILE A 184 1.34 -22.14 -10.74
C ILE A 184 1.55 -23.54 -11.36
N ASN A 185 2.36 -24.36 -10.70
CA ASN A 185 2.66 -25.72 -11.17
C ASN A 185 1.94 -26.71 -10.27
N THR A 186 0.85 -27.25 -10.79
CA THR A 186 0.00 -28.21 -10.07
C THR A 186 0.67 -29.58 -9.89
N TYR A 187 1.63 -29.93 -10.75
CA TYR A 187 2.36 -31.18 -10.66
C TYR A 187 3.46 -31.15 -9.59
N GLU A 188 4.21 -30.04 -9.53
CA GLU A 188 5.24 -29.81 -8.52
C GLU A 188 4.66 -29.23 -7.22
N GLU A 189 3.36 -28.93 -7.18
CA GLU A 189 2.66 -28.26 -6.08
C GLU A 189 3.37 -26.96 -5.64
N THR A 190 3.72 -26.11 -6.62
CA THR A 190 4.44 -24.88 -6.37
C THR A 190 3.81 -23.66 -7.04
N VAL A 191 3.98 -22.50 -6.41
CA VAL A 191 3.68 -21.17 -6.96
C VAL A 191 4.99 -20.41 -7.10
N THR A 192 5.30 -19.93 -8.31
CA THR A 192 6.47 -19.10 -8.57
C THR A 192 6.08 -17.63 -8.57
N VAL A 193 6.69 -16.85 -7.69
CA VAL A 193 6.50 -15.40 -7.59
C VAL A 193 7.77 -14.70 -8.06
N GLU A 194 7.58 -13.66 -8.90
CA GLU A 194 8.67 -12.77 -9.30
C GLU A 194 8.57 -11.49 -8.48
N TYR A 195 9.60 -11.23 -7.70
CA TYR A 195 9.82 -10.01 -6.92
C TYR A 195 10.66 -8.98 -7.69
N ASP A 196 10.93 -7.85 -7.06
CA ASP A 196 11.83 -6.85 -7.60
C ASP A 196 13.18 -7.44 -8.00
N GLU A 197 13.90 -6.78 -8.92
CA GLU A 197 15.16 -7.24 -9.49
C GLU A 197 15.06 -8.60 -10.20
N LYS A 198 13.83 -9.04 -10.57
CA LYS A 198 13.53 -10.34 -11.21
C LYS A 198 13.90 -11.56 -10.37
N LYS A 199 13.89 -11.43 -9.07
CA LYS A 199 14.06 -12.55 -8.15
C LYS A 199 12.87 -13.49 -8.25
N LEU A 200 13.08 -14.72 -8.65
CA LEU A 200 12.06 -15.77 -8.71
C LEU A 200 12.14 -16.63 -7.46
N VAL A 201 11.01 -16.76 -6.80
CA VAL A 201 10.84 -17.55 -5.58
C VAL A 201 9.80 -18.62 -5.82
N LYS A 202 10.12 -19.89 -5.50
CA LYS A 202 9.18 -21.01 -5.58
C LYS A 202 8.61 -21.31 -4.19
N TYR A 203 7.31 -21.11 -4.05
CA TYR A 203 6.56 -21.44 -2.85
C TYR A 203 5.92 -22.83 -3.00
N PRO A 204 6.30 -23.81 -2.18
CA PRO A 204 5.49 -25.00 -2.03
C PRO A 204 4.09 -24.62 -1.50
N TYR A 205 3.07 -25.40 -1.84
CA TYR A 205 1.69 -25.06 -1.47
C TYR A 205 1.46 -24.90 0.03
N ASN A 206 2.23 -25.60 0.86
CA ASN A 206 2.15 -25.48 2.31
C ASN A 206 2.70 -24.17 2.87
N LEU A 207 3.38 -23.34 2.05
CA LEU A 207 3.87 -22.00 2.44
C LEU A 207 3.01 -20.87 1.85
N LEU A 208 1.89 -21.17 1.21
CA LEU A 208 1.01 -20.13 0.64
C LEU A 208 0.30 -19.28 1.71
N ASP A 209 0.32 -19.67 2.97
CA ASP A 209 -0.11 -18.85 4.10
C ASP A 209 0.83 -17.65 4.36
N GLU A 210 1.99 -17.62 3.72
CA GLU A 210 2.91 -16.47 3.75
C GLU A 210 2.61 -15.42 2.67
N LEU A 211 1.68 -15.70 1.76
CA LEU A 211 1.28 -14.81 0.67
C LEU A 211 -0.14 -14.27 0.84
N GLU A 212 -0.34 -13.00 0.50
CA GLU A 212 -1.65 -12.37 0.35
C GLU A 212 -1.74 -11.62 -0.98
N LEU A 213 -2.97 -11.50 -1.54
CA LEU A 213 -3.21 -10.60 -2.67
C LEU A 213 -2.89 -9.16 -2.26
N ALA A 214 -2.25 -8.40 -3.15
CA ALA A 214 -1.71 -7.08 -2.84
C ALA A 214 -2.15 -5.96 -3.80
N TYR A 215 -3.27 -6.11 -4.50
CA TYR A 215 -3.89 -5.00 -5.24
C TYR A 215 -4.28 -3.85 -4.30
N ALA A 216 -4.81 -4.21 -3.13
CA ALA A 216 -5.01 -3.32 -2.00
C ALA A 216 -4.29 -3.87 -0.77
N ILE A 217 -3.73 -2.99 0.05
CA ILE A 217 -3.09 -3.32 1.32
C ILE A 217 -3.54 -2.34 2.40
N THR A 218 -3.30 -2.67 3.67
CA THR A 218 -3.53 -1.70 4.74
C THR A 218 -2.46 -0.62 4.73
N ILE A 219 -2.81 0.58 5.20
CA ILE A 219 -1.85 1.68 5.35
C ILE A 219 -0.68 1.27 6.25
N HIS A 220 -0.92 0.45 7.26
CA HIS A 220 0.14 -0.09 8.13
C HIS A 220 1.17 -0.92 7.35
N LYS A 221 0.70 -1.79 6.45
CA LYS A 221 1.59 -2.61 5.61
C LYS A 221 2.33 -1.82 4.52
N ALA A 222 1.87 -0.61 4.22
CA ALA A 222 2.54 0.29 3.29
C ALA A 222 3.69 1.09 3.91
N GLN A 223 3.89 1.01 5.23
CA GLN A 223 5.02 1.69 5.88
C GLN A 223 6.35 1.19 5.30
N GLY A 224 7.28 2.12 5.05
CA GLY A 224 8.57 1.83 4.44
C GLY A 224 8.55 1.72 2.91
N SER A 225 7.39 1.49 2.29
CA SER A 225 7.25 1.42 0.83
C SER A 225 6.81 2.74 0.23
N GLU A 226 7.10 2.94 -1.06
CA GLU A 226 6.63 4.09 -1.84
C GLU A 226 6.13 3.63 -3.21
N TYR A 227 5.11 4.33 -3.71
CA TYR A 227 4.44 3.96 -4.95
C TYR A 227 4.36 5.17 -5.91
N PRO A 228 4.43 4.97 -7.23
CA PRO A 228 4.22 6.05 -8.20
C PRO A 228 2.88 6.77 -8.02
N ALA A 229 1.82 6.03 -7.76
CA ALA A 229 0.52 6.58 -7.42
C ALA A 229 -0.19 5.76 -6.33
N VAL A 230 -0.91 6.46 -5.47
CA VAL A 230 -1.68 5.89 -4.38
C VAL A 230 -3.15 6.28 -4.50
N ILE A 231 -4.04 5.31 -4.30
CA ILE A 231 -5.49 5.53 -4.20
C ILE A 231 -5.91 5.23 -2.76
N ILE A 232 -6.59 6.18 -2.13
CA ILE A 232 -7.03 6.07 -0.74
C ILE A 232 -8.56 6.13 -0.71
N PRO A 233 -9.26 4.99 -0.66
CA PRO A 233 -10.70 4.96 -0.48
C PRO A 233 -11.05 5.24 0.98
N LEU A 234 -11.91 6.23 1.22
CA LEU A 234 -12.37 6.63 2.54
C LEU A 234 -13.90 6.73 2.54
N LEU A 235 -14.55 5.87 3.29
CA LEU A 235 -15.97 5.96 3.55
C LEU A 235 -16.19 6.20 5.05
N GLN A 236 -17.35 6.77 5.40
CA GLN A 236 -17.71 6.97 6.78
C GLN A 236 -17.60 5.66 7.57
N GLY A 237 -16.79 5.66 8.62
CA GLY A 237 -16.49 4.49 9.45
C GLY A 237 -16.19 4.91 10.90
N PRO A 238 -15.81 3.98 11.76
CA PRO A 238 -15.45 4.31 13.13
C PRO A 238 -14.36 5.38 13.16
N ARG A 239 -14.63 6.50 13.85
CA ARG A 239 -13.70 7.65 13.96
C ARG A 239 -12.30 7.23 14.41
N GLN A 240 -12.20 6.22 15.26
CA GLN A 240 -10.96 5.63 15.76
C GLN A 240 -10.01 5.11 14.68
N LEU A 241 -10.50 4.87 13.45
CA LEU A 241 -9.69 4.39 12.33
C LEU A 241 -9.14 5.51 11.43
N TYR A 242 -9.57 6.75 11.62
CA TYR A 242 -9.25 7.88 10.74
C TYR A 242 -8.43 8.97 11.44
N TYR A 243 -7.42 8.58 12.21
CA TYR A 243 -6.55 9.51 12.87
C TYR A 243 -5.47 10.09 11.92
N ARG A 244 -4.96 11.26 12.27
CA ARG A 244 -4.05 12.06 11.43
C ARG A 244 -2.83 11.31 10.93
N ASN A 245 -2.17 10.58 11.81
CA ASN A 245 -0.95 9.83 11.47
C ASN A 245 -1.22 8.76 10.40
N LEU A 246 -2.43 8.16 10.41
CA LEU A 246 -2.82 7.18 9.41
C LEU A 246 -2.93 7.84 8.03
N LEU A 247 -3.65 8.96 7.92
CA LEU A 247 -3.83 9.70 6.67
C LEU A 247 -2.51 10.30 6.19
N TYR A 248 -1.72 10.87 7.10
CA TYR A 248 -0.38 11.36 6.81
C TYR A 248 0.50 10.24 6.22
N THR A 249 0.52 9.08 6.88
CA THR A 249 1.27 7.91 6.38
C THR A 249 0.80 7.50 4.99
N ALA A 250 -0.51 7.41 4.76
CA ALA A 250 -1.05 7.01 3.46
C ALA A 250 -0.66 7.97 2.34
N VAL A 251 -0.80 9.28 2.56
CA VAL A 251 -0.49 10.33 1.59
C VAL A 251 1.01 10.33 1.26
N THR A 252 1.87 10.19 2.27
CA THR A 252 3.33 10.18 2.09
C THR A 252 3.88 8.92 1.43
N ARG A 253 3.04 7.92 1.12
CA ARG A 253 3.46 6.75 0.31
C ARG A 253 3.49 7.03 -1.19
N ALA A 254 2.90 8.12 -1.66
CA ALA A 254 2.87 8.46 -3.06
C ALA A 254 4.06 9.32 -3.48
N ARG A 255 4.67 8.96 -4.62
CA ARG A 255 5.77 9.74 -5.23
C ARG A 255 5.27 10.80 -6.20
N LYS A 256 4.21 10.50 -6.99
CA LYS A 256 3.78 11.36 -8.11
C LYS A 256 2.30 11.72 -8.06
N CYS A 257 1.45 10.88 -7.47
CA CYS A 257 0.02 11.15 -7.45
C CYS A 257 -0.68 10.50 -6.26
N VAL A 258 -1.52 11.27 -5.58
CA VAL A 258 -2.50 10.79 -4.62
C VAL A 258 -3.90 11.04 -5.14
N THR A 259 -4.75 10.03 -5.09
CA THR A 259 -6.18 10.17 -5.32
C THR A 259 -6.94 9.67 -4.10
N VAL A 260 -7.61 10.56 -3.41
CA VAL A 260 -8.52 10.21 -2.32
C VAL A 260 -9.94 10.10 -2.89
N ILE A 261 -10.65 9.02 -2.53
CA ILE A 261 -12.03 8.80 -3.01
C ILE A 261 -12.92 8.54 -1.81
N GLY A 262 -13.92 9.38 -1.60
CA GLY A 262 -14.86 9.18 -0.51
C GLY A 262 -15.66 10.40 -0.10
N SER A 263 -16.19 10.41 1.12
CA SER A 263 -16.96 11.52 1.64
C SER A 263 -16.05 12.60 2.26
N CYS A 264 -16.38 13.85 2.02
CA CYS A 264 -15.62 15.02 2.48
C CYS A 264 -15.59 15.19 4.02
N LEU A 265 -16.50 14.55 4.74
CA LEU A 265 -16.67 14.70 6.18
C LEU A 265 -15.50 14.17 7.03
N LEU A 266 -14.63 13.35 6.45
CA LEU A 266 -13.47 12.78 7.13
C LEU A 266 -12.27 13.75 7.25
N TYR A 267 -12.30 14.87 6.53
CA TYR A 267 -11.21 15.85 6.51
C TYR A 267 -11.49 17.11 7.32
N THR A 268 -12.73 17.27 7.81
CA THR A 268 -13.12 18.46 8.57
C THR A 268 -13.18 18.16 10.08
N SER A 269 -12.31 18.80 10.78
CA SER A 269 -12.34 19.21 12.20
C SER A 269 -12.19 18.19 13.33
N ASP A 270 -12.72 16.96 13.27
CA ASP A 270 -12.83 16.17 14.51
C ASP A 270 -11.79 15.06 14.72
N ALA A 271 -10.96 14.75 13.73
CA ALA A 271 -9.83 13.81 13.93
C ALA A 271 -8.69 14.42 14.78
N ALA A 272 -8.89 15.66 15.21
CA ALA A 272 -7.84 16.47 15.82
C ALA A 272 -7.79 16.38 17.34
N ASP A 273 -8.89 16.08 18.03
CA ASP A 273 -8.98 16.29 19.48
C ASP A 273 -8.85 15.04 20.35
N GLU A 274 -8.97 13.84 19.83
CA GLU A 274 -8.93 12.63 20.67
C GLU A 274 -7.54 12.05 20.95
N ALA A 275 -6.48 12.54 20.31
CA ALA A 275 -5.10 12.11 20.64
C ALA A 275 -4.54 12.74 21.92
N ARG A 276 -5.35 13.52 22.67
CA ARG A 276 -4.96 14.18 23.93
C ARG A 276 -5.43 13.48 25.20
N SER A 277 -6.16 12.37 25.08
CA SER A 277 -6.63 11.64 26.26
C SER A 277 -6.36 10.15 26.10
N VAL A 278 -5.15 9.70 26.33
CA VAL A 278 -4.76 8.47 27.07
C VAL A 278 -3.33 8.66 27.54
#